data_8ff0de053116b144498f6f9427dc9302
#
_entry.id   8ff0de053116b144498f6f9427dc9302
#
_cell.length_a   1.000
_cell.length_b   1.000
_cell.length_c   1.000
_cell.angle_alpha   90.00
_cell.angle_beta   90.00
_cell.angle_gamma   90.00
#
_symmetry.space_group_name_H-M   'P 1'
#
loop_
_entity.id
_entity.type
_entity.pdbx_description
1 polymer ?
#
loop_
_entity_poly.entity_id
_entity_poly.type
_entity_poly.pdbx_seq_one_letter_code
_entity_poly.pdbx_strand_id
1 'polypeptide(L)'
;MTLQAKAALVTGAATGIGRAIAQRFAREGALVAVNFRSSRAAAEQLVAEIQAAGGTAIAVAADVSVESEVRVMIDQVERELGRLDVLVNNAGWSTRVPHRNLDDLTDQIWDKTFDVNLRGLFYCVRAAVPLLRKQSGAAIVNVASVAGTTGVGSSMAYAAAKAGVLTMTKSLARALAPEIRVNAISPGLIRTHFAGRPDSSSDFAAEEMATPLKRLATVNECAEVALFLASSATAVTGQAILVDGGLYVLGPNRQTESGRS
;
A
#
# COMPACT_ATOMS: atom_id res chain seq x y z
N MET A 1 -19.18 -8.08 8.00
CA MET A 1 -17.91 -7.57 7.49
C MET A 1 -17.40 -6.59 8.52
N THR A 2 -16.32 -6.76 9.25
CA THR A 2 -16.04 -5.55 9.99
C THR A 2 -14.66 -5.59 10.61
N LEU A 3 -14.09 -4.44 10.68
CA LEU A 3 -12.95 -4.15 11.54
C LEU A 3 -13.41 -3.52 12.86
N GLN A 4 -14.65 -3.78 13.28
CA GLN A 4 -15.23 -3.22 14.50
C GLN A 4 -14.34 -3.47 15.70
N ALA A 5 -13.93 -2.40 16.38
CA ALA A 5 -13.03 -2.41 17.53
C ALA A 5 -11.64 -3.07 17.29
N LYS A 6 -11.25 -3.30 16.06
CA LYS A 6 -9.90 -3.72 15.67
C LYS A 6 -9.00 -2.52 15.44
N ALA A 7 -7.73 -2.60 15.82
CA ALA A 7 -6.77 -1.56 15.55
C ALA A 7 -6.00 -1.85 14.25
N ALA A 8 -5.87 -0.83 13.40
CA ALA A 8 -5.15 -0.88 12.15
C ALA A 8 -4.09 0.22 12.07
N LEU A 9 -2.85 -0.15 11.78
CA LEU A 9 -1.79 0.78 11.43
C LEU A 9 -1.64 0.82 9.92
N VAL A 10 -1.73 2.01 9.34
CA VAL A 10 -1.50 2.24 7.91
C VAL A 10 -0.28 3.14 7.74
N THR A 11 0.80 2.61 7.15
CA THR A 11 2.02 3.39 6.92
C THR A 11 1.88 4.29 5.69
N GLY A 12 2.42 5.51 5.76
CA GLY A 12 2.29 6.50 4.69
C GLY A 12 0.83 6.88 4.41
N ALA A 13 0.00 6.97 5.45
CA ALA A 13 -1.45 7.12 5.32
C ALA A 13 -1.94 8.56 5.14
N ALA A 14 -1.05 9.57 5.15
CA ALA A 14 -1.46 10.97 5.02
C ALA A 14 -2.08 11.29 3.64
N THR A 15 -1.74 10.55 2.60
CA THR A 15 -2.15 10.83 1.21
C THR A 15 -2.43 9.55 0.40
N GLY A 16 -3.01 9.71 -0.79
CA GLY A 16 -3.13 8.66 -1.80
C GLY A 16 -3.86 7.39 -1.34
N ILE A 17 -3.31 6.23 -1.69
CA ILE A 17 -3.89 4.92 -1.38
C ILE A 17 -3.97 4.70 0.14
N GLY A 18 -2.91 5.06 0.87
CA GLY A 18 -2.89 4.90 2.33
C GLY A 18 -3.98 5.69 3.03
N ARG A 19 -4.24 6.94 2.58
CA ARG A 19 -5.34 7.77 3.08
C ARG A 19 -6.71 7.11 2.83
N ALA A 20 -6.93 6.61 1.61
CA ALA A 20 -8.18 5.94 1.27
C ALA A 20 -8.39 4.65 2.10
N ILE A 21 -7.32 3.88 2.32
CA ILE A 21 -7.38 2.68 3.19
C ILE A 21 -7.73 3.08 4.62
N ALA A 22 -7.06 4.09 5.19
CA ALA A 22 -7.31 4.56 6.55
C ALA A 22 -8.77 5.01 6.74
N GLN A 23 -9.30 5.83 5.81
CA GLN A 23 -10.70 6.26 5.82
C GLN A 23 -11.67 5.08 5.67
N ARG A 24 -11.36 4.14 4.78
CA ARG A 24 -12.22 2.97 4.54
C ARG A 24 -12.28 2.06 5.76
N PHE A 25 -11.13 1.83 6.41
CA PHE A 25 -11.07 1.02 7.64
C PHE A 25 -11.80 1.69 8.80
N ALA A 26 -11.65 3.02 8.96
CA ALA A 26 -12.38 3.77 9.98
C ALA A 26 -13.90 3.65 9.81
N ARG A 27 -14.42 3.71 8.58
CA ARG A 27 -15.85 3.49 8.28
C ARG A 27 -16.34 2.09 8.62
N GLU A 28 -15.44 1.11 8.72
CA GLU A 28 -15.73 -0.26 9.18
C GLU A 28 -15.57 -0.43 10.70
N GLY A 29 -15.38 0.67 11.43
CA GLY A 29 -15.26 0.69 12.89
C GLY A 29 -13.86 0.37 13.42
N ALA A 30 -12.83 0.45 12.59
CA ALA A 30 -11.45 0.29 13.05
C ALA A 30 -10.96 1.52 13.83
N LEU A 31 -10.10 1.26 14.84
CA LEU A 31 -9.23 2.26 15.45
C LEU A 31 -8.01 2.42 14.53
N VAL A 32 -7.78 3.60 13.97
CA VAL A 32 -6.78 3.76 12.90
C VAL A 32 -5.58 4.57 13.35
N ALA A 33 -4.38 4.00 13.27
CA ALA A 33 -3.13 4.72 13.36
C ALA A 33 -2.69 5.17 11.97
N VAL A 34 -2.67 6.48 11.76
CA VAL A 34 -2.29 7.16 10.52
C VAL A 34 -0.81 7.51 10.60
N ASN A 35 0.06 6.67 10.02
CA ASN A 35 1.49 6.99 10.00
C ASN A 35 1.81 7.97 8.87
N PHE A 36 2.71 8.89 9.18
CA PHE A 36 3.31 9.84 8.25
C PHE A 36 4.79 10.06 8.57
N ARG A 37 5.58 10.50 7.58
CA ARG A 37 6.97 10.92 7.78
C ARG A 37 7.08 12.43 7.90
N SER A 38 6.66 13.15 6.87
CA SER A 38 6.80 14.62 6.77
C SER A 38 5.47 15.37 6.60
N SER A 39 4.40 14.68 6.20
CA SER A 39 3.10 15.28 5.88
C SER A 39 2.20 15.40 7.12
N ARG A 40 2.70 16.03 8.19
CA ARG A 40 2.00 16.16 9.49
C ARG A 40 0.59 16.75 9.33
N ALA A 41 0.48 17.92 8.69
CA ALA A 41 -0.80 18.61 8.54
C ALA A 41 -1.85 17.73 7.81
N ALA A 42 -1.45 17.00 6.75
CA ALA A 42 -2.36 16.12 6.04
C ALA A 42 -2.77 14.90 6.88
N ALA A 43 -1.88 14.37 7.72
CA ALA A 43 -2.20 13.28 8.64
C ALA A 43 -3.16 13.73 9.75
N GLU A 44 -2.91 14.90 10.36
CA GLU A 44 -3.78 15.48 11.39
C GLU A 44 -5.15 15.85 10.82
N GLN A 45 -5.21 16.36 9.60
CA GLN A 45 -6.46 16.59 8.89
C GLN A 45 -7.25 15.29 8.69
N LEU A 46 -6.59 14.20 8.24
CA LEU A 46 -7.23 12.91 8.09
C LEU A 46 -7.78 12.37 9.42
N VAL A 47 -7.01 12.51 10.50
CA VAL A 47 -7.48 12.12 11.84
C VAL A 47 -8.72 12.90 12.24
N ALA A 48 -8.72 14.24 12.05
CA ALA A 48 -9.87 15.08 12.34
C ALA A 48 -11.11 14.68 11.50
N GLU A 49 -10.95 14.38 10.23
CA GLU A 49 -12.03 13.92 9.35
C GLU A 49 -12.63 12.58 9.83
N ILE A 50 -11.77 11.63 10.23
CA ILE A 50 -12.23 10.33 10.77
C ILE A 50 -12.99 10.54 12.07
N GLN A 51 -12.49 11.38 12.97
CA GLN A 51 -13.12 11.69 14.26
C GLN A 51 -14.45 12.44 14.09
N ALA A 52 -14.50 13.40 13.15
CA ALA A 52 -15.75 14.10 12.82
C ALA A 52 -16.82 13.18 12.25
N ALA A 53 -16.43 12.07 11.60
CA ALA A 53 -17.33 11.02 11.14
C ALA A 53 -17.69 9.98 12.22
N GLY A 54 -17.29 10.19 13.48
CA GLY A 54 -17.57 9.31 14.61
C GLY A 54 -16.60 8.12 14.76
N GLY A 55 -15.51 8.09 13.97
CA GLY A 55 -14.46 7.07 14.07
C GLY A 55 -13.37 7.45 15.09
N THR A 56 -12.43 6.55 15.29
CA THR A 56 -11.26 6.76 16.16
C THR A 56 -9.98 6.69 15.34
N ALA A 57 -9.14 7.72 15.40
CA ALA A 57 -7.85 7.71 14.76
C ALA A 57 -6.81 8.53 15.55
N ILE A 58 -5.55 8.16 15.37
CA ILE A 58 -4.37 8.87 15.87
C ILE A 58 -3.37 9.11 14.74
N ALA A 59 -2.60 10.19 14.84
CA ALA A 59 -1.50 10.47 13.92
C ALA A 59 -0.17 10.05 14.55
N VAL A 60 0.64 9.27 13.82
CA VAL A 60 1.90 8.71 14.33
C VAL A 60 3.04 9.03 13.36
N ALA A 61 4.01 9.80 13.83
CA ALA A 61 5.19 10.18 13.04
C ALA A 61 6.24 9.07 13.08
N ALA A 62 6.69 8.61 11.91
CA ALA A 62 7.86 7.76 11.78
C ALA A 62 8.32 7.68 10.33
N ASP A 63 9.62 7.67 10.08
CA ASP A 63 10.21 7.23 8.82
C ASP A 63 10.38 5.71 8.88
N VAL A 64 9.67 4.98 8.02
CA VAL A 64 9.71 3.51 8.01
C VAL A 64 11.10 2.95 7.64
N SER A 65 11.96 3.75 7.00
CA SER A 65 13.34 3.35 6.70
C SER A 65 14.27 3.40 7.92
N VAL A 66 13.82 3.98 9.05
CA VAL A 66 14.57 4.09 10.30
C VAL A 66 13.98 3.14 11.35
N GLU A 67 14.68 2.04 11.63
CA GLU A 67 14.16 0.98 12.50
C GLU A 67 13.76 1.47 13.89
N SER A 68 14.55 2.37 14.50
CA SER A 68 14.25 2.91 15.82
C SER A 68 12.96 3.72 15.86
N GLU A 69 12.67 4.49 14.78
CA GLU A 69 11.42 5.23 14.67
C GLU A 69 10.23 4.28 14.49
N VAL A 70 10.41 3.19 13.73
CA VAL A 70 9.37 2.16 13.58
C VAL A 70 9.02 1.52 14.93
N ARG A 71 10.01 1.21 15.77
CA ARG A 71 9.77 0.66 17.12
C ARG A 71 8.95 1.63 17.97
N VAL A 72 9.36 2.91 18.01
CA VAL A 72 8.62 3.96 18.73
C VAL A 72 7.19 4.11 18.21
N MET A 73 6.99 4.03 16.89
CA MET A 73 5.66 4.06 16.27
C MET A 73 4.78 2.89 16.77
N ILE A 74 5.31 1.66 16.81
CA ILE A 74 4.55 0.49 17.27
C ILE A 74 4.23 0.60 18.76
N ASP A 75 5.18 1.07 19.59
CA ASP A 75 4.95 1.31 21.02
C ASP A 75 3.87 2.39 21.24
N GLN A 76 3.83 3.43 20.40
CA GLN A 76 2.78 4.44 20.45
C GLN A 76 1.42 3.85 20.10
N VAL A 77 1.34 3.01 19.04
CA VAL A 77 0.10 2.32 18.66
C VAL A 77 -0.41 1.42 19.81
N GLU A 78 0.47 0.64 20.44
CA GLU A 78 0.08 -0.19 21.59
C GLU A 78 -0.42 0.66 22.75
N ARG A 79 0.27 1.73 23.10
CA ARG A 79 -0.10 2.62 24.22
C ARG A 79 -1.43 3.33 23.99
N GLU A 80 -1.70 3.83 22.77
CA GLU A 80 -2.87 4.67 22.50
C GLU A 80 -4.10 3.89 22.01
N LEU A 81 -3.90 2.77 21.29
CA LEU A 81 -5.00 1.95 20.78
C LEU A 81 -5.17 0.62 21.57
N GLY A 82 -4.22 0.26 22.42
CA GLY A 82 -4.26 -0.93 23.27
C GLY A 82 -4.04 -2.26 22.54
N ARG A 83 -4.02 -2.27 21.21
CA ARG A 83 -3.92 -3.47 20.35
C ARG A 83 -3.44 -3.15 18.94
N LEU A 84 -3.08 -4.18 18.18
CA LEU A 84 -2.88 -4.09 16.74
C LEU A 84 -3.36 -5.39 16.08
N ASP A 85 -4.34 -5.28 15.18
CA ASP A 85 -4.94 -6.41 14.46
C ASP A 85 -4.53 -6.43 12.99
N VAL A 86 -4.33 -5.25 12.41
CA VAL A 86 -4.02 -5.10 10.97
C VAL A 86 -2.84 -4.16 10.80
N LEU A 87 -1.84 -4.62 10.04
CA LEU A 87 -0.76 -3.78 9.55
C LEU A 87 -0.92 -3.61 8.03
N VAL A 88 -0.99 -2.36 7.56
CA VAL A 88 -0.93 -2.04 6.13
C VAL A 88 0.39 -1.36 5.83
N ASN A 89 1.28 -2.06 5.13
CA ASN A 89 2.54 -1.52 4.65
C ASN A 89 2.29 -0.82 3.31
N ASN A 90 1.94 0.47 3.38
CA ASN A 90 1.68 1.31 2.22
C ASN A 90 2.77 2.35 1.97
N ALA A 91 3.53 2.76 2.97
CA ALA A 91 4.62 3.72 2.78
C ALA A 91 5.53 3.31 1.62
N GLY A 92 5.82 4.24 0.74
CA GLY A 92 6.64 3.99 -0.43
C GLY A 92 7.28 5.28 -0.95
N TRP A 93 8.40 5.10 -1.64
CA TRP A 93 9.09 6.17 -2.32
C TRP A 93 9.53 5.73 -3.71
N SER A 94 9.49 6.65 -4.66
CA SER A 94 10.06 6.47 -5.97
C SER A 94 10.40 7.82 -6.60
N THR A 95 11.24 7.76 -7.63
CA THR A 95 11.50 8.86 -8.55
C THR A 95 11.43 8.33 -9.99
N ARG A 96 11.18 9.21 -10.95
CA ARG A 96 11.13 8.82 -12.37
C ARG A 96 12.55 8.82 -12.93
N VAL A 97 12.99 7.63 -13.32
CA VAL A 97 14.21 7.43 -14.12
C VAL A 97 13.81 6.56 -15.31
N PRO A 98 13.81 7.09 -16.53
CA PRO A 98 13.50 6.28 -17.71
C PRO A 98 14.41 5.06 -17.79
N HIS A 99 13.85 3.88 -18.05
CA HIS A 99 14.59 2.62 -17.99
C HIS A 99 15.78 2.54 -18.95
N ARG A 100 15.79 3.35 -20.01
CA ARG A 100 16.94 3.46 -20.94
C ARG A 100 18.11 4.26 -20.37
N ASN A 101 17.89 5.06 -19.34
CA ASN A 101 18.90 5.96 -18.74
C ASN A 101 19.50 5.25 -17.52
N LEU A 102 20.41 4.32 -17.75
CA LEU A 102 21.00 3.51 -16.67
C LEU A 102 21.87 4.35 -15.73
N ASP A 103 22.62 5.31 -16.28
CA ASP A 103 23.53 6.17 -15.50
C ASP A 103 22.79 7.15 -14.57
N ASP A 104 21.54 7.49 -14.88
CA ASP A 104 20.71 8.35 -14.04
C ASP A 104 20.18 7.60 -12.79
N LEU A 105 20.28 6.28 -12.77
CA LEU A 105 19.84 5.44 -11.66
C LEU A 105 20.97 5.27 -10.62
N THR A 106 21.22 6.32 -9.86
CA THR A 106 22.35 6.41 -8.91
C THR A 106 22.17 5.49 -7.70
N ASP A 107 23.26 5.20 -6.97
CA ASP A 107 23.25 4.42 -5.73
C ASP A 107 22.29 5.02 -4.70
N GLN A 108 22.23 6.35 -4.57
CA GLN A 108 21.30 7.03 -3.65
C GLN A 108 19.84 6.73 -3.99
N ILE A 109 19.49 6.61 -5.27
CA ILE A 109 18.15 6.24 -5.72
C ILE A 109 17.86 4.77 -5.37
N TRP A 110 18.83 3.88 -5.61
CA TRP A 110 18.74 2.48 -5.23
C TRP A 110 18.53 2.33 -3.72
N ASP A 111 19.42 2.86 -2.92
CA ASP A 111 19.40 2.76 -1.47
C ASP A 111 18.09 3.27 -0.89
N LYS A 112 17.70 4.50 -1.24
CA LYS A 112 16.44 5.08 -0.76
C LYS A 112 15.21 4.28 -1.19
N THR A 113 15.21 3.78 -2.43
CA THR A 113 14.10 2.97 -2.92
C THR A 113 13.97 1.67 -2.12
N PHE A 114 15.06 0.97 -1.90
CA PHE A 114 15.05 -0.28 -1.14
C PHE A 114 14.81 -0.06 0.34
N ASP A 115 15.41 0.97 0.92
CA ASP A 115 15.23 1.30 2.34
C ASP A 115 13.79 1.58 2.70
N VAL A 116 13.09 2.36 1.88
CA VAL A 116 11.69 2.71 2.15
C VAL A 116 10.74 1.58 1.75
N ASN A 117 10.85 1.06 0.50
CA ASN A 117 9.82 0.17 -0.04
C ASN A 117 9.95 -1.29 0.42
N LEU A 118 11.17 -1.74 0.77
CA LEU A 118 11.43 -3.15 1.09
C LEU A 118 11.91 -3.31 2.55
N ARG A 119 13.00 -2.65 2.93
CA ARG A 119 13.55 -2.77 4.28
C ARG A 119 12.61 -2.18 5.32
N GLY A 120 12.01 -1.01 5.05
CA GLY A 120 11.05 -0.36 5.92
C GLY A 120 9.79 -1.20 6.14
N LEU A 121 9.28 -1.85 5.09
CA LEU A 121 8.20 -2.83 5.22
C LEU A 121 8.60 -3.95 6.20
N PHE A 122 9.80 -4.50 6.06
CA PHE A 122 10.28 -5.56 6.95
C PHE A 122 10.42 -5.08 8.40
N TYR A 123 10.92 -3.86 8.63
CA TYR A 123 10.99 -3.27 9.96
C TYR A 123 9.62 -3.15 10.61
N CYS A 124 8.61 -2.67 9.86
CA CYS A 124 7.24 -2.57 10.35
C CYS A 124 6.68 -3.95 10.71
N VAL A 125 6.86 -4.96 9.85
CA VAL A 125 6.42 -6.33 10.14
C VAL A 125 7.09 -6.87 11.40
N ARG A 126 8.42 -6.79 11.48
CA ARG A 126 9.19 -7.31 12.62
C ARG A 126 8.76 -6.70 13.95
N ALA A 127 8.54 -5.39 13.98
CA ALA A 127 8.11 -4.69 15.17
C ALA A 127 6.63 -4.99 15.52
N ALA A 128 5.75 -5.15 14.52
CA ALA A 128 4.32 -5.36 14.74
C ALA A 128 3.93 -6.81 15.10
N VAL A 129 4.70 -7.81 14.66
CA VAL A 129 4.39 -9.24 14.86
C VAL A 129 4.08 -9.61 16.31
N PRO A 130 4.80 -9.13 17.35
CA PRO A 130 4.46 -9.45 18.74
C PRO A 130 3.05 -9.00 19.15
N LEU A 131 2.57 -7.85 18.66
CA LEU A 131 1.22 -7.35 18.93
C LEU A 131 0.17 -8.09 18.09
N LEU A 132 0.44 -8.31 16.81
CA LEU A 132 -0.45 -9.03 15.90
C LEU A 132 -0.73 -10.45 16.40
N ARG A 133 0.29 -11.16 16.91
CA ARG A 133 0.13 -12.51 17.47
C ARG A 133 -0.79 -12.60 18.70
N LYS A 134 -0.99 -11.48 19.40
CA LYS A 134 -1.94 -11.42 20.52
C LYS A 134 -3.41 -11.41 20.05
N GLN A 135 -3.64 -11.25 18.72
CA GLN A 135 -4.98 -11.04 18.17
C GLN A 135 -5.44 -12.23 17.33
N SER A 136 -6.71 -12.60 17.49
CA SER A 136 -7.34 -13.60 16.62
C SER A 136 -7.63 -12.99 15.24
N GLY A 137 -7.17 -13.67 14.18
CA GLY A 137 -7.43 -13.28 12.80
C GLY A 137 -6.65 -12.04 12.35
N ALA A 138 -5.45 -11.84 12.90
CA ALA A 138 -4.57 -10.76 12.49
C ALA A 138 -4.18 -10.85 11.01
N ALA A 139 -3.94 -9.68 10.39
CA ALA A 139 -3.60 -9.61 8.98
C ALA A 139 -2.54 -8.53 8.68
N ILE A 140 -1.69 -8.84 7.71
CA ILE A 140 -0.77 -7.90 7.09
C ILE A 140 -1.17 -7.72 5.62
N VAL A 141 -1.33 -6.48 5.18
CA VAL A 141 -1.59 -6.13 3.78
C VAL A 141 -0.44 -5.27 3.27
N ASN A 142 0.30 -5.78 2.30
CA ASN A 142 1.41 -5.05 1.67
C ASN A 142 0.93 -4.35 0.39
N VAL A 143 1.28 -3.08 0.22
CA VAL A 143 1.05 -2.37 -1.04
C VAL A 143 2.26 -2.58 -1.94
N ALA A 144 2.15 -3.57 -2.83
CA ALA A 144 3.10 -3.85 -3.89
C ALA A 144 2.86 -2.90 -5.10
N SER A 145 2.96 -3.40 -6.29
CA SER A 145 2.65 -2.72 -7.56
C SER A 145 2.66 -3.73 -8.70
N VAL A 146 1.95 -3.45 -9.78
CA VAL A 146 2.12 -4.16 -11.07
C VAL A 146 3.58 -4.10 -11.55
N ALA A 147 4.31 -3.04 -11.19
CA ALA A 147 5.74 -2.88 -11.52
C ALA A 147 6.58 -4.06 -11.03
N GLY A 148 6.25 -4.65 -9.88
CA GLY A 148 6.95 -5.80 -9.33
C GLY A 148 6.75 -7.11 -10.12
N THR A 149 5.74 -7.17 -10.98
CA THR A 149 5.48 -8.33 -11.84
C THR A 149 5.91 -8.08 -13.28
N THR A 150 5.73 -6.86 -13.77
CA THR A 150 5.92 -6.52 -15.19
C THR A 150 7.28 -5.91 -15.50
N GLY A 151 7.99 -5.41 -14.49
CA GLY A 151 9.20 -4.62 -14.66
C GLY A 151 8.94 -3.20 -15.18
N VAL A 152 7.69 -2.82 -15.47
CA VAL A 152 7.31 -1.46 -15.89
C VAL A 152 7.03 -0.60 -14.66
N GLY A 153 7.55 0.64 -14.64
CA GLY A 153 7.32 1.52 -13.48
C GLY A 153 8.09 2.83 -13.58
N SER A 154 8.12 3.56 -12.49
CA SER A 154 8.82 4.85 -12.39
C SER A 154 10.34 4.74 -12.53
N SER A 155 10.92 3.60 -12.09
CA SER A 155 12.34 3.26 -12.24
C SER A 155 12.56 1.76 -12.09
N MET A 156 13.70 1.24 -12.55
CA MET A 156 14.08 -0.17 -12.35
C MET A 156 14.23 -0.51 -10.87
N ALA A 157 14.81 0.38 -10.07
CA ALA A 157 14.95 0.18 -8.62
C ALA A 157 13.58 0.00 -7.95
N TYR A 158 12.59 0.80 -8.34
CA TYR A 158 11.23 0.67 -7.84
C TYR A 158 10.59 -0.65 -8.23
N ALA A 159 10.70 -1.06 -9.49
CA ALA A 159 10.19 -2.34 -9.97
C ALA A 159 10.82 -3.51 -9.20
N ALA A 160 12.15 -3.51 -9.04
CA ALA A 160 12.88 -4.51 -8.28
C ALA A 160 12.46 -4.55 -6.80
N ALA A 161 12.32 -3.40 -6.14
CA ALA A 161 11.84 -3.34 -4.75
C ALA A 161 10.41 -3.89 -4.62
N LYS A 162 9.52 -3.58 -5.56
CA LYS A 162 8.12 -4.09 -5.53
C LYS A 162 8.04 -5.59 -5.87
N ALA A 163 8.95 -6.12 -6.69
CA ALA A 163 9.12 -7.58 -6.86
C ALA A 163 9.57 -8.24 -5.54
N GLY A 164 10.50 -7.60 -4.83
CA GLY A 164 10.90 -7.99 -3.48
C GLY A 164 9.73 -8.03 -2.49
N VAL A 165 8.82 -7.04 -2.54
CA VAL A 165 7.60 -7.03 -1.71
C VAL A 165 6.70 -8.22 -2.01
N LEU A 166 6.51 -8.59 -3.29
CA LEU A 166 5.71 -9.76 -3.68
C LEU A 166 6.31 -11.07 -3.14
N THR A 167 7.62 -11.22 -3.25
CA THR A 167 8.34 -12.40 -2.72
C THR A 167 8.29 -12.42 -1.19
N MET A 168 8.54 -11.28 -0.53
CA MET A 168 8.49 -11.15 0.93
C MET A 168 7.09 -11.44 1.47
N THR A 169 6.03 -11.06 0.76
CA THR A 169 4.64 -11.40 1.11
C THR A 169 4.46 -12.90 1.24
N LYS A 170 4.96 -13.68 0.27
CA LYS A 170 4.90 -15.15 0.30
C LYS A 170 5.74 -15.77 1.43
N SER A 171 6.92 -15.21 1.66
CA SER A 171 7.82 -15.67 2.73
C SER A 171 7.23 -15.42 4.11
N LEU A 172 6.70 -14.23 4.33
CA LEU A 172 6.04 -13.85 5.58
C LEU A 172 4.75 -14.65 5.80
N ALA A 173 3.98 -14.92 4.75
CA ALA A 173 2.78 -15.75 4.84
C ALA A 173 3.10 -17.16 5.36
N ARG A 174 4.23 -17.76 4.91
CA ARG A 174 4.70 -19.05 5.44
C ARG A 174 5.19 -18.97 6.87
N ALA A 175 5.94 -17.91 7.18
CA ALA A 175 6.60 -17.78 8.48
C ALA A 175 5.64 -17.39 9.61
N LEU A 176 4.53 -16.73 9.29
CA LEU A 176 3.58 -16.19 10.27
C LEU A 176 2.25 -16.93 10.35
N ALA A 177 2.02 -17.92 9.48
CA ALA A 177 0.87 -18.80 9.57
C ALA A 177 1.05 -19.77 10.77
N PRO A 178 -0.05 -20.20 11.44
CA PRO A 178 -1.46 -19.86 11.13
C PRO A 178 -1.95 -18.55 11.77
N GLU A 179 -1.16 -17.87 12.59
CA GLU A 179 -1.61 -16.78 13.45
C GLU A 179 -1.91 -15.50 12.65
N ILE A 180 -1.12 -15.20 11.61
CA ILE A 180 -1.21 -13.96 10.86
C ILE A 180 -1.26 -14.27 9.36
N ARG A 181 -2.30 -13.78 8.68
CA ARG A 181 -2.37 -13.83 7.22
C ARG A 181 -1.57 -12.68 6.62
N VAL A 182 -0.84 -12.93 5.55
CA VAL A 182 -0.05 -11.90 4.86
C VAL A 182 -0.37 -11.93 3.38
N ASN A 183 -0.91 -10.82 2.86
CA ASN A 183 -1.26 -10.67 1.45
C ASN A 183 -0.80 -9.33 0.91
N ALA A 184 -0.90 -9.13 -0.39
CA ALA A 184 -0.58 -7.87 -1.04
C ALA A 184 -1.72 -7.40 -1.95
N ILE A 185 -1.82 -6.10 -2.13
CA ILE A 185 -2.47 -5.49 -3.29
C ILE A 185 -1.38 -5.02 -4.25
N SER A 186 -1.63 -5.12 -5.54
CA SER A 186 -0.72 -4.66 -6.60
C SER A 186 -1.46 -3.65 -7.49
N PRO A 187 -1.48 -2.37 -7.09
CA PRO A 187 -2.10 -1.34 -7.91
C PRO A 187 -1.39 -1.18 -9.26
N GLY A 188 -2.18 -0.91 -10.29
CA GLY A 188 -1.70 -0.37 -11.55
C GLY A 188 -1.38 1.12 -11.45
N LEU A 189 -1.57 1.82 -12.57
CA LEU A 189 -1.50 3.26 -12.57
C LEU A 189 -2.73 3.84 -11.86
N ILE A 190 -2.48 4.64 -10.82
CA ILE A 190 -3.52 5.32 -10.04
C ILE A 190 -3.27 6.83 -10.13
N ARG A 191 -4.31 7.64 -10.26
CA ARG A 191 -4.20 9.10 -10.22
C ARG A 191 -3.82 9.56 -8.82
N THR A 192 -2.52 9.79 -8.62
CA THR A 192 -1.93 10.30 -7.36
C THR A 192 -0.67 11.08 -7.69
N HIS A 193 -0.20 11.92 -6.77
CA HIS A 193 1.07 12.65 -6.90
C HIS A 193 2.32 11.77 -6.66
N PHE A 194 2.19 10.45 -6.69
CA PHE A 194 3.31 9.53 -6.45
C PHE A 194 4.38 9.65 -7.55
N ALA A 195 5.64 9.61 -7.17
CA ALA A 195 6.80 9.72 -8.06
C ALA A 195 6.86 11.04 -8.86
N GLY A 196 6.27 12.12 -8.35
CA GLY A 196 6.31 13.44 -8.99
C GLY A 196 5.52 13.53 -10.31
N ARG A 197 4.61 12.59 -10.57
CA ARG A 197 3.76 12.66 -11.77
C ARG A 197 2.71 13.76 -11.58
N PRO A 198 2.57 14.69 -12.55
CA PRO A 198 1.48 15.67 -12.54
C PRO A 198 0.12 14.97 -12.59
N ASP A 199 -0.87 15.56 -11.94
CA ASP A 199 -2.26 15.06 -11.98
C ASP A 199 -3.06 15.72 -13.12
N SER A 200 -2.43 15.94 -14.27
CA SER A 200 -3.11 16.49 -15.45
C SER A 200 -3.94 15.41 -16.15
N SER A 201 -5.15 15.74 -16.51
CA SER A 201 -6.09 14.79 -17.13
C SER A 201 -5.60 14.25 -18.49
N SER A 202 -4.80 15.02 -19.23
CA SER A 202 -4.23 14.63 -20.51
C SER A 202 -3.19 13.50 -20.41
N ASP A 203 -2.49 13.42 -19.26
CA ASP A 203 -1.40 12.46 -19.09
C ASP A 203 -1.86 11.03 -18.84
N PHE A 204 -3.15 10.82 -18.59
CA PHE A 204 -3.72 9.51 -18.28
C PHE A 204 -4.66 8.97 -19.36
N ALA A 205 -5.05 9.80 -20.33
CA ALA A 205 -6.06 9.41 -21.33
C ALA A 205 -5.63 8.19 -22.17
N ALA A 206 -4.36 8.13 -22.57
CA ALA A 206 -3.83 7.01 -23.33
C ALA A 206 -3.85 5.70 -22.55
N GLU A 207 -3.45 5.76 -21.29
CA GLU A 207 -3.46 4.60 -20.39
C GLU A 207 -4.87 4.14 -20.06
N GLU A 208 -5.82 5.07 -19.88
CA GLU A 208 -7.24 4.74 -19.69
C GLU A 208 -7.81 4.01 -20.91
N MET A 209 -7.53 4.51 -22.10
CA MET A 209 -7.98 3.87 -23.33
C MET A 209 -7.35 2.51 -23.58
N ALA A 210 -6.09 2.32 -23.15
CA ALA A 210 -5.41 1.03 -23.23
C ALA A 210 -5.94 0.00 -22.21
N THR A 211 -6.49 0.47 -21.09
CA THR A 211 -7.01 -0.41 -20.03
C THR A 211 -8.25 -1.17 -20.54
N PRO A 212 -8.37 -2.50 -20.34
CA PRO A 212 -9.57 -3.26 -20.71
C PRO A 212 -10.87 -2.66 -20.16
N LEU A 213 -10.88 -2.17 -18.92
CA LEU A 213 -12.04 -1.50 -18.31
C LEU A 213 -12.22 -0.04 -18.75
N LYS A 214 -11.38 0.48 -19.67
CA LYS A 214 -11.44 1.85 -20.23
C LYS A 214 -11.35 2.95 -19.18
N ARG A 215 -10.77 2.67 -18.06
CA ARG A 215 -10.47 3.62 -16.97
C ARG A 215 -9.34 3.11 -16.09
N LEU A 216 -8.68 4.00 -15.40
CA LEU A 216 -7.75 3.62 -14.33
C LEU A 216 -8.54 3.19 -13.07
N ALA A 217 -7.91 2.35 -12.27
CA ALA A 217 -8.39 2.08 -10.94
C ALA A 217 -8.21 3.31 -10.03
N THR A 218 -9.03 3.39 -8.99
CA THR A 218 -9.03 4.50 -8.03
C THR A 218 -8.38 4.10 -6.71
N VAL A 219 -8.00 5.08 -5.89
CA VAL A 219 -7.51 4.84 -4.53
C VAL A 219 -8.56 4.12 -3.66
N ASN A 220 -9.84 4.40 -3.89
CA ASN A 220 -10.93 3.75 -3.17
C ASN A 220 -11.06 2.27 -3.52
N GLU A 221 -10.89 1.90 -4.79
CA GLU A 221 -10.91 0.48 -5.21
C GLU A 221 -9.72 -0.29 -4.62
N CYS A 222 -8.55 0.33 -4.52
CA CYS A 222 -7.43 -0.23 -3.77
C CYS A 222 -7.78 -0.44 -2.28
N ALA A 223 -8.51 0.50 -1.67
CA ALA A 223 -8.92 0.41 -0.28
C ALA A 223 -9.95 -0.70 -0.05
N GLU A 224 -10.89 -0.93 -0.99
CA GLU A 224 -11.84 -2.06 -0.90
C GLU A 224 -11.12 -3.41 -0.93
N VAL A 225 -10.13 -3.59 -1.82
CA VAL A 225 -9.37 -4.84 -1.87
C VAL A 225 -8.52 -5.00 -0.61
N ALA A 226 -7.92 -3.93 -0.09
CA ALA A 226 -7.18 -3.97 1.17
C ALA A 226 -8.10 -4.36 2.35
N LEU A 227 -9.32 -3.83 2.40
CA LEU A 227 -10.31 -4.20 3.40
C LEU A 227 -10.69 -5.68 3.31
N PHE A 228 -10.96 -6.19 2.11
CA PHE A 228 -11.23 -7.61 1.90
C PHE A 228 -10.11 -8.49 2.45
N LEU A 229 -8.85 -8.17 2.12
CA LEU A 229 -7.69 -8.93 2.59
C LEU A 229 -7.47 -8.82 4.10
N ALA A 230 -7.77 -7.67 4.69
CA ALA A 230 -7.63 -7.43 6.13
C ALA A 230 -8.72 -8.13 6.97
N SER A 231 -9.92 -8.35 6.40
CA SER A 231 -11.10 -8.80 7.16
C SER A 231 -11.63 -10.17 6.72
N SER A 232 -12.34 -10.23 5.59
CA SER A 232 -13.14 -11.40 5.20
C SER A 232 -12.39 -12.49 4.43
N ALA A 233 -11.17 -12.21 3.98
CA ALA A 233 -10.35 -13.16 3.22
C ALA A 233 -9.68 -14.22 4.12
N THR A 234 -10.44 -14.93 4.94
CA THR A 234 -9.93 -15.80 6.02
C THR A 234 -9.13 -17.02 5.52
N ALA A 235 -9.39 -17.48 4.30
CA ALA A 235 -8.67 -18.59 3.66
C ALA A 235 -7.59 -18.12 2.66
N VAL A 236 -7.28 -16.80 2.66
CA VAL A 236 -6.33 -16.20 1.69
C VAL A 236 -5.08 -15.75 2.43
N THR A 237 -3.92 -16.31 2.06
CA THR A 237 -2.60 -15.87 2.53
C THR A 237 -1.55 -16.09 1.44
N GLY A 238 -0.52 -15.28 1.38
CA GLY A 238 0.55 -15.33 0.38
C GLY A 238 0.16 -14.83 -1.01
N GLN A 239 -1.02 -14.24 -1.18
CA GLN A 239 -1.54 -13.78 -2.47
C GLN A 239 -1.27 -12.31 -2.72
N ALA A 240 -1.23 -11.93 -4.01
CA ALA A 240 -1.18 -10.54 -4.46
C ALA A 240 -2.32 -10.32 -5.45
N ILE A 241 -3.21 -9.39 -5.12
CA ILE A 241 -4.36 -9.06 -5.97
C ILE A 241 -4.03 -7.83 -6.80
N LEU A 242 -4.13 -7.95 -8.12
CA LEU A 242 -3.97 -6.85 -9.06
C LEU A 242 -5.19 -5.93 -9.05
N VAL A 243 -4.94 -4.61 -9.03
CA VAL A 243 -5.97 -3.57 -9.07
C VAL A 243 -5.56 -2.58 -10.18
N ASP A 244 -5.69 -3.00 -11.44
CA ASP A 244 -5.11 -2.32 -12.60
C ASP A 244 -6.06 -2.18 -13.80
N GLY A 245 -7.33 -2.54 -13.62
CA GLY A 245 -8.33 -2.55 -14.71
C GLY A 245 -8.04 -3.59 -15.79
N GLY A 246 -7.15 -4.57 -15.51
CA GLY A 246 -6.77 -5.65 -16.41
C GLY A 246 -5.63 -5.32 -17.38
N LEU A 247 -5.05 -4.10 -17.31
CA LEU A 247 -4.08 -3.63 -18.28
C LEU A 247 -2.84 -4.53 -18.39
N TYR A 248 -2.25 -4.92 -17.25
CA TYR A 248 -0.98 -5.60 -17.23
C TYR A 248 -1.07 -7.14 -17.30
N VAL A 249 -2.24 -7.70 -17.06
CA VAL A 249 -2.48 -9.15 -17.16
C VAL A 249 -3.05 -9.54 -18.51
N LEU A 250 -4.03 -8.77 -18.98
CA LEU A 250 -4.72 -9.06 -20.24
C LEU A 250 -4.07 -8.35 -21.44
N GLY A 251 -3.21 -7.38 -21.16
CA GLY A 251 -2.66 -6.47 -22.17
C GLY A 251 -3.68 -5.43 -22.63
N PRO A 252 -3.27 -4.54 -23.54
CA PRO A 252 -4.17 -3.55 -24.11
C PRO A 252 -5.28 -4.25 -24.88
N ASN A 253 -6.50 -3.74 -24.73
CA ASN A 253 -7.66 -4.25 -25.45
C ASN A 253 -7.48 -4.00 -26.96
N ARG A 254 -7.06 -5.02 -27.70
CA ARG A 254 -6.89 -5.01 -29.16
C ARG A 254 -8.20 -5.30 -29.90
N GLN A 255 -9.34 -5.31 -29.21
CA GLN A 255 -10.62 -5.40 -29.91
C GLN A 255 -10.88 -4.08 -30.58
N THR A 256 -10.78 -4.14 -31.87
CA THR A 256 -11.29 -3.25 -32.89
C THR A 256 -10.23 -2.62 -33.77
N GLU A 257 -10.27 -2.98 -34.95
CA GLU A 257 -10.61 -2.19 -36.13
C GLU A 257 -10.84 -3.12 -37.35
N SER A 258 -11.21 -4.37 -37.12
CA SER A 258 -11.60 -5.29 -38.17
C SER A 258 -13.12 -5.40 -38.23
N GLY A 259 -13.79 -4.31 -38.56
CA GLY A 259 -15.27 -4.30 -38.65
C GLY A 259 -15.85 -3.03 -39.22
N ARG A 260 -15.17 -2.42 -40.19
CA ARG A 260 -15.81 -1.51 -41.17
C ARG A 260 -15.19 -1.77 -42.54
N SER A 261 -15.70 -2.73 -43.26
CA SER A 261 -15.68 -2.79 -44.70
C SER A 261 -17.08 -2.51 -45.20
#